data_fcdc9bef7fd9cff4dd3c4f7665d7cd08
#
_entry.id   fcdc9bef7fd9cff4dd3c4f7665d7cd08
#
_cell.length_a   1.000
_cell.length_b   1.000
_cell.length_c   1.000
_cell.angle_alpha   90.00
_cell.angle_beta   90.00
_cell.angle_gamma   90.00
#
_symmetry.space_group_name_H-M   'P 1'
#
loop_
_entity.id
_entity.type
_entity.pdbx_description
1 polymer ?
#
loop_
_entity_poly.entity_id
_entity_poly.type
_entity_poly.pdbx_seq_one_letter_code
_entity_poly.pdbx_strand_id
1 'polypeptide(L)'
;MNLKPEEISSVIKEQIKRYASQLEVADVGTVIQVADGIARIHGLENAMQGELLEFPGEVYGMVLNLEEDNVGAVLLGQQRNINEGDTVKTTGRVVEVPVGDAMLGRVVNALGQPIDGKGPIQSDKYRQIERVASGVISRKSVDTPLQTGIKAIDSMVPIGRGQRELIIGDRQTGKTAIAIDTIINQKGQGVKCIYVAIGQKASTVASIVNELSK
;
A
#
# COMPACT_ATOMS: atom_id res chain seq x y z
N MET A 1 -38.77 -12.05 42.51
CA MET A 1 -39.06 -12.51 41.13
C MET A 1 -38.35 -13.83 40.93
N ASN A 2 -39.07 -14.94 40.93
CA ASN A 2 -38.45 -16.24 40.67
C ASN A 2 -38.54 -16.49 39.16
N LEU A 3 -37.37 -16.35 38.48
CA LEU A 3 -37.22 -16.73 37.09
C LEU A 3 -37.41 -18.26 36.98
N LYS A 4 -38.25 -18.72 36.07
CA LYS A 4 -38.43 -20.14 35.82
C LYS A 4 -37.18 -20.73 35.17
N PRO A 5 -36.79 -21.99 35.51
CA PRO A 5 -35.59 -22.62 34.94
C PRO A 5 -35.54 -22.63 33.39
N GLU A 6 -36.68 -22.63 32.75
CA GLU A 6 -36.82 -22.59 31.28
C GLU A 6 -36.47 -21.20 30.68
N GLU A 7 -36.76 -20.09 31.41
CA GLU A 7 -36.43 -18.74 31.01
C GLU A 7 -34.91 -18.50 31.11
N ILE A 8 -34.26 -19.03 32.15
CA ILE A 8 -32.81 -18.98 32.32
C ILE A 8 -32.13 -19.76 31.22
N SER A 9 -32.63 -20.94 30.86
CA SER A 9 -32.10 -21.76 29.79
C SER A 9 -32.25 -21.11 28.41
N SER A 10 -33.36 -20.39 28.16
CA SER A 10 -33.54 -19.66 26.89
C SER A 10 -32.62 -18.45 26.76
N VAL A 11 -32.43 -17.68 27.83
CA VAL A 11 -31.52 -16.53 27.87
C VAL A 11 -30.03 -16.97 27.68
N ILE A 12 -29.65 -18.08 28.33
CA ILE A 12 -28.32 -18.65 28.16
C ILE A 12 -28.09 -19.13 26.72
N LYS A 13 -29.09 -19.83 26.13
CA LYS A 13 -29.03 -20.26 24.72
C LYS A 13 -28.97 -19.08 23.75
N GLU A 14 -29.68 -18.00 24.05
CA GLU A 14 -29.65 -16.80 23.22
C GLU A 14 -28.31 -16.03 23.35
N GLN A 15 -27.77 -15.97 24.55
CA GLN A 15 -26.40 -15.42 24.76
C GLN A 15 -25.33 -16.28 24.12
N ILE A 16 -25.40 -17.61 24.21
CA ILE A 16 -24.49 -18.52 23.52
C ILE A 16 -24.61 -18.36 21.99
N LYS A 17 -25.80 -18.21 21.44
CA LYS A 17 -25.99 -17.93 20.01
C LYS A 17 -25.43 -16.55 19.61
N ARG A 18 -25.62 -15.52 20.43
CA ARG A 18 -25.00 -14.21 20.22
C ARG A 18 -23.48 -14.26 20.32
N TYR A 19 -22.94 -15.01 21.26
CA TYR A 19 -21.49 -15.24 21.35
C TYR A 19 -20.96 -16.03 20.15
N ALA A 20 -21.65 -17.04 19.67
CA ALA A 20 -21.29 -17.83 18.50
C ALA A 20 -21.43 -17.03 17.18
N SER A 21 -22.31 -16.03 17.10
CA SER A 21 -22.43 -15.16 15.92
C SER A 21 -21.50 -13.94 15.97
N GLN A 22 -20.83 -13.67 17.09
CA GLN A 22 -19.78 -12.67 17.23
C GLN A 22 -18.37 -13.24 17.12
N LEU A 23 -18.23 -14.54 16.98
CA LEU A 23 -17.02 -15.21 16.58
C LEU A 23 -16.90 -15.26 15.03
N GLU A 24 -16.93 -14.13 14.37
CA GLU A 24 -15.93 -13.93 13.32
C GLU A 24 -14.61 -13.90 14.07
N VAL A 25 -13.85 -15.00 13.94
CA VAL A 25 -12.52 -15.16 14.54
C VAL A 25 -11.58 -14.24 13.78
N ALA A 26 -11.69 -12.94 14.00
CA ALA A 26 -10.59 -12.05 13.79
C ALA A 26 -9.63 -12.33 14.95
N ASP A 27 -8.49 -12.95 14.68
CA ASP A 27 -7.41 -13.02 15.63
C ASP A 27 -7.08 -11.59 16.04
N VAL A 28 -7.17 -11.34 17.35
CA VAL A 28 -6.99 -10.02 17.92
C VAL A 28 -5.69 -10.04 18.71
N GLY A 29 -4.79 -9.12 18.39
CA GLY A 29 -3.54 -8.92 19.10
C GLY A 29 -3.49 -7.57 19.79
N THR A 30 -2.45 -7.38 20.61
CA THR A 30 -2.18 -6.15 21.33
C THR A 30 -0.79 -5.62 20.97
N VAL A 31 -0.69 -4.35 20.65
CA VAL A 31 0.60 -3.69 20.37
C VAL A 31 1.43 -3.65 21.67
N ILE A 32 2.61 -4.25 21.63
CA ILE A 32 3.56 -4.22 22.76
C ILE A 32 4.64 -3.17 22.60
N GLN A 33 4.94 -2.77 21.36
CA GLN A 33 5.92 -1.73 21.07
C GLN A 33 5.64 -1.11 19.70
N VAL A 34 5.84 0.21 19.59
CA VAL A 34 5.81 0.94 18.31
C VAL A 34 7.04 1.84 18.22
N ALA A 35 7.85 1.67 17.19
CA ALA A 35 9.00 2.52 16.90
C ALA A 35 9.32 2.51 15.39
N ASP A 36 9.70 3.66 14.85
CA ASP A 36 10.23 3.82 13.48
C ASP A 36 9.37 3.17 12.35
N GLY A 37 8.03 3.21 12.50
CA GLY A 37 7.12 2.64 11.53
C GLY A 37 6.93 1.13 11.65
N ILE A 38 7.44 0.52 12.73
CA ILE A 38 7.29 -0.90 13.02
C ILE A 38 6.46 -1.04 14.29
N ALA A 39 5.48 -1.93 14.29
CA ALA A 39 4.73 -2.36 15.44
C ALA A 39 5.06 -3.81 15.78
N ARG A 40 5.32 -4.10 17.05
CA ARG A 40 5.37 -5.46 17.61
C ARG A 40 4.05 -5.75 18.30
N ILE A 41 3.46 -6.88 18.00
CA ILE A 41 2.10 -7.24 18.41
C ILE A 41 2.15 -8.62 19.06
N HIS A 42 1.58 -8.73 20.24
CA HIS A 42 1.39 -9.99 20.94
C HIS A 42 0.00 -10.53 20.63
N GLY A 43 -0.08 -11.84 20.48
CA GLY A 43 -1.35 -12.52 20.15
C GLY A 43 -1.58 -12.74 18.68
N LEU A 44 -1.97 -12.83 17.79
CA LEU A 44 -2.09 -13.04 16.33
C LEU A 44 -1.45 -14.37 15.92
N GLU A 45 -1.77 -15.45 16.66
CA GLU A 45 -1.15 -16.76 16.47
C GLU A 45 -1.35 -17.35 15.06
N ASN A 46 -2.43 -16.96 14.38
CA ASN A 46 -2.76 -17.44 13.04
C ASN A 46 -2.39 -16.45 11.93
N ALA A 47 -1.71 -15.34 12.25
CA ALA A 47 -1.32 -14.35 11.24
C ALA A 47 -0.36 -14.94 10.21
N MET A 48 -0.54 -14.55 8.96
CA MET A 48 0.30 -14.99 7.84
C MET A 48 1.34 -13.93 7.48
N GLN A 49 2.50 -14.38 7.00
CA GLN A 49 3.48 -13.44 6.44
C GLN A 49 2.89 -12.68 5.25
N GLY A 50 3.09 -11.35 5.23
CA GLY A 50 2.50 -10.47 4.22
C GLY A 50 1.01 -10.17 4.44
N GLU A 51 0.42 -10.59 5.54
CA GLU A 51 -0.97 -10.30 5.86
C GLU A 51 -1.16 -8.82 6.20
N LEU A 52 -2.31 -8.29 5.79
CA LEU A 52 -2.76 -6.96 6.15
C LEU A 52 -3.38 -6.98 7.55
N LEU A 53 -2.89 -6.15 8.45
CA LEU A 53 -3.43 -5.94 9.79
C LEU A 53 -4.14 -4.60 9.86
N GLU A 54 -5.23 -4.54 10.62
CA GLU A 54 -5.99 -3.33 10.87
C GLU A 54 -5.70 -2.82 12.29
N PHE A 55 -5.21 -1.58 12.36
CA PHE A 55 -4.93 -0.83 13.59
C PHE A 55 -6.02 0.21 13.84
N PRO A 56 -6.13 0.78 15.05
CA PRO A 56 -7.03 1.89 15.33
C PRO A 56 -6.80 3.08 14.40
N GLY A 57 -7.88 3.81 14.06
CA GLY A 57 -7.81 5.02 13.25
C GLY A 57 -7.55 4.78 11.76
N GLU A 58 -8.02 3.65 11.22
CA GLU A 58 -7.88 3.28 9.80
C GLU A 58 -6.43 3.19 9.32
N VAL A 59 -5.53 2.88 10.23
CA VAL A 59 -4.13 2.61 9.90
C VAL A 59 -3.98 1.12 9.63
N TYR A 60 -3.24 0.80 8.59
CA TYR A 60 -2.96 -0.58 8.21
C TYR A 60 -1.49 -0.91 8.37
N GLY A 61 -1.20 -2.17 8.62
CA GLY A 61 0.17 -2.68 8.67
C GLY A 61 0.30 -3.98 7.90
N MET A 62 1.51 -4.30 7.49
CA MET A 62 1.84 -5.55 6.82
C MET A 62 2.74 -6.40 7.71
N VAL A 63 2.37 -7.65 7.92
CA VAL A 63 3.17 -8.62 8.67
C VAL A 63 4.45 -8.92 7.92
N LEU A 64 5.60 -8.66 8.54
CA LEU A 64 6.91 -9.00 7.99
C LEU A 64 7.60 -10.14 8.73
N ASN A 65 7.46 -10.17 10.05
CA ASN A 65 8.13 -11.14 10.91
C ASN A 65 7.12 -11.88 11.76
N LEU A 66 7.27 -13.20 11.78
CA LEU A 66 6.52 -14.08 12.66
C LEU A 66 7.52 -14.70 13.64
N GLU A 67 7.44 -14.29 14.90
CA GLU A 67 8.24 -14.82 16.00
C GLU A 67 7.35 -15.71 16.90
N GLU A 68 7.94 -16.45 17.81
CA GLU A 68 7.21 -17.40 18.64
C GLU A 68 6.15 -16.74 19.53
N ASP A 69 6.43 -15.54 20.03
CA ASP A 69 5.57 -14.82 20.99
C ASP A 69 5.01 -13.51 20.42
N ASN A 70 5.45 -13.07 19.26
CA ASN A 70 5.03 -11.79 18.70
C ASN A 70 5.09 -11.76 17.17
N VAL A 71 4.35 -10.82 16.61
CA VAL A 71 4.31 -10.53 15.18
C VAL A 71 4.87 -9.13 14.95
N GLY A 72 5.86 -9.02 14.07
CA GLY A 72 6.42 -7.75 13.60
C GLY A 72 5.71 -7.26 12.35
N ALA A 73 5.09 -6.08 12.41
CA ALA A 73 4.39 -5.48 11.28
C ALA A 73 4.96 -4.10 10.93
N VAL A 74 5.07 -3.81 9.64
CA VAL A 74 5.38 -2.46 9.13
C VAL A 74 4.09 -1.69 8.94
N LEU A 75 4.04 -0.47 9.49
CA LEU A 75 2.89 0.41 9.38
C LEU A 75 2.85 1.08 8.01
N LEU A 76 1.73 0.96 7.31
CA LEU A 76 1.49 1.53 5.98
C LEU A 76 0.65 2.82 6.10
N GLY A 77 1.12 3.77 6.91
CA GLY A 77 0.40 5.02 7.15
C GLY A 77 1.08 5.89 8.20
N GLN A 78 0.33 6.86 8.74
CA GLN A 78 0.85 7.74 9.79
C GLN A 78 0.84 7.03 11.15
N GLN A 79 2.00 6.80 11.70
CA GLN A 79 2.24 6.14 12.99
C GLN A 79 1.70 6.91 14.21
N ARG A 80 1.39 8.20 14.07
CA ARG A 80 1.15 9.13 15.19
C ARG A 80 0.00 8.76 16.13
N ASN A 81 -0.88 7.88 15.70
CA ASN A 81 -2.10 7.52 16.44
C ASN A 81 -2.06 6.10 17.01
N ILE A 82 -0.93 5.41 16.93
CA ILE A 82 -0.81 4.03 17.43
C ILE A 82 0.04 4.04 18.68
N ASN A 83 -0.49 3.45 19.75
CA ASN A 83 0.14 3.38 21.06
C ASN A 83 0.31 1.93 21.50
N GLU A 84 1.19 1.72 22.45
CA GLU A 84 1.29 0.47 23.20
C GLU A 84 -0.03 0.19 23.94
N GLY A 85 -0.51 -1.05 23.86
CA GLY A 85 -1.80 -1.47 24.38
C GLY A 85 -2.97 -1.38 23.36
N ASP A 86 -2.76 -0.79 22.20
CA ASP A 86 -3.80 -0.75 21.17
C ASP A 86 -4.11 -2.14 20.62
N THR A 87 -5.38 -2.32 20.26
CA THR A 87 -5.88 -3.58 19.69
C THR A 87 -5.67 -3.62 18.18
N VAL A 88 -5.13 -4.72 17.68
CA VAL A 88 -4.88 -4.98 16.25
C VAL A 88 -5.69 -6.20 15.82
N LYS A 89 -6.23 -6.17 14.61
CA LYS A 89 -7.01 -7.26 14.04
C LYS A 89 -6.35 -7.81 12.78
N THR A 90 -6.39 -9.11 12.61
CA THR A 90 -6.07 -9.75 11.33
C THR A 90 -7.19 -9.49 10.32
N THR A 91 -6.84 -9.42 9.05
CA THR A 91 -7.84 -9.30 7.96
C THR A 91 -8.02 -10.60 7.18
N GLY A 92 -7.20 -11.62 7.45
CA GLY A 92 -7.18 -12.89 6.72
C GLY A 92 -6.75 -12.74 5.25
N ARG A 93 -6.19 -11.59 4.86
CA ARG A 93 -5.79 -11.32 3.47
C ARG A 93 -4.36 -10.79 3.40
N VAL A 94 -3.61 -11.30 2.44
CA VAL A 94 -2.29 -10.76 2.10
C VAL A 94 -2.45 -9.36 1.50
N VAL A 95 -1.48 -8.48 1.76
CA VAL A 95 -1.51 -7.10 1.25
C VAL A 95 -1.56 -7.09 -0.27
N GLU A 96 -2.61 -6.51 -0.80
CA GLU A 96 -2.89 -6.37 -2.22
C GLU A 96 -3.37 -4.97 -2.57
N VAL A 97 -3.18 -4.57 -3.82
CA VAL A 97 -3.61 -3.25 -4.33
C VAL A 97 -4.52 -3.40 -5.53
N PRO A 98 -5.49 -2.49 -5.72
CA PRO A 98 -6.29 -2.47 -6.92
C PRO A 98 -5.41 -2.20 -8.14
N VAL A 99 -5.72 -2.84 -9.26
CA VAL A 99 -4.99 -2.70 -10.53
C VAL A 99 -5.95 -2.52 -11.69
N GLY A 100 -5.45 -1.96 -12.79
CA GLY A 100 -6.22 -1.79 -14.01
C GLY A 100 -6.31 -0.33 -14.47
N ASP A 101 -7.07 -0.10 -15.54
CA ASP A 101 -7.18 1.22 -16.16
C ASP A 101 -7.91 2.25 -15.28
N ALA A 102 -8.69 1.80 -14.28
CA ALA A 102 -9.33 2.67 -13.30
C ALA A 102 -8.32 3.45 -12.42
N MET A 103 -7.05 3.00 -12.39
CA MET A 103 -5.96 3.68 -11.67
C MET A 103 -5.34 4.83 -12.47
N LEU A 104 -5.61 4.92 -13.76
CA LEU A 104 -5.03 5.98 -14.61
C LEU A 104 -5.60 7.35 -14.24
N GLY A 105 -4.72 8.35 -14.15
CA GLY A 105 -5.07 9.71 -13.76
C GLY A 105 -5.48 9.87 -12.29
N ARG A 106 -5.17 8.88 -11.45
CA ARG A 106 -5.45 8.87 -10.01
C ARG A 106 -4.17 9.04 -9.19
N VAL A 107 -4.34 9.61 -8.00
CA VAL A 107 -3.28 9.69 -6.99
C VAL A 107 -3.69 8.82 -5.80
N VAL A 108 -2.83 7.89 -5.45
CA VAL A 108 -3.12 6.87 -4.44
C VAL A 108 -1.99 6.76 -3.43
N ASN A 109 -2.30 6.23 -2.25
CA ASN A 109 -1.31 5.84 -1.25
C ASN A 109 -0.71 4.46 -1.57
N ALA A 110 0.13 3.94 -0.67
CA ALA A 110 0.79 2.64 -0.82
C ALA A 110 -0.17 1.44 -0.90
N LEU A 111 -1.38 1.57 -0.38
CA LEU A 111 -2.44 0.56 -0.43
C LEU A 111 -3.37 0.72 -1.64
N GLY A 112 -3.09 1.66 -2.54
CA GLY A 112 -3.96 1.96 -3.68
C GLY A 112 -5.22 2.73 -3.31
N GLN A 113 -5.33 3.27 -2.10
CA GLN A 113 -6.45 4.11 -1.68
C GLN A 113 -6.30 5.50 -2.28
N PRO A 114 -7.37 6.08 -2.85
CA PRO A 114 -7.31 7.40 -3.49
C PRO A 114 -7.11 8.51 -2.45
N ILE A 115 -6.16 9.41 -2.76
CA ILE A 115 -5.87 10.61 -1.96
C ILE A 115 -6.06 11.90 -2.76
N ASP A 116 -6.65 11.80 -3.94
CA ASP A 116 -6.86 12.90 -4.91
C ASP A 116 -8.22 13.60 -4.79
N GLY A 117 -9.05 13.20 -3.85
CA GLY A 117 -10.39 13.76 -3.66
C GLY A 117 -11.40 13.44 -4.76
N LYS A 118 -11.06 12.56 -5.72
CA LYS A 118 -11.93 12.17 -6.85
C LYS A 118 -12.86 10.99 -6.54
N GLY A 119 -13.02 10.65 -5.27
CA GLY A 119 -13.85 9.53 -4.82
C GLY A 119 -13.19 8.15 -4.95
N PRO A 120 -13.89 7.08 -4.56
CA PRO A 120 -13.34 5.72 -4.55
C PRO A 120 -12.99 5.22 -5.95
N ILE A 121 -11.99 4.34 -6.03
CA ILE A 121 -11.59 3.67 -7.27
C ILE A 121 -12.32 2.34 -7.32
N GLN A 122 -13.14 2.15 -8.35
CA GLN A 122 -13.79 0.88 -8.61
C GLN A 122 -12.87 0.00 -9.44
N SER A 123 -12.35 -1.05 -8.85
CA SER A 123 -11.53 -2.05 -9.53
C SER A 123 -11.97 -3.45 -9.12
N ASP A 124 -12.21 -4.30 -10.11
CA ASP A 124 -12.55 -5.71 -9.89
C ASP A 124 -11.30 -6.60 -9.80
N LYS A 125 -10.11 -6.02 -9.99
CA LYS A 125 -8.84 -6.75 -10.04
C LYS A 125 -7.90 -6.22 -8.98
N TYR A 126 -7.38 -7.15 -8.18
CA TYR A 126 -6.37 -6.89 -7.17
C TYR A 126 -5.09 -7.67 -7.45
N ARG A 127 -3.98 -7.19 -6.95
CA ARG A 127 -2.69 -7.84 -7.12
C ARG A 127 -1.87 -7.70 -5.85
N GLN A 128 -1.29 -8.80 -5.40
CA GLN A 128 -0.39 -8.82 -4.25
C GLN A 128 0.81 -7.89 -4.50
N ILE A 129 1.22 -7.17 -3.46
CA ILE A 129 2.34 -6.23 -3.51
C ILE A 129 3.64 -7.01 -3.71
N GLU A 130 3.85 -8.06 -2.94
CA GLU A 130 5.05 -8.90 -3.05
C GLU A 130 4.89 -9.95 -4.13
N ARG A 131 5.78 -9.88 -5.12
CA ARG A 131 5.84 -10.83 -6.24
C ARG A 131 7.27 -11.09 -6.66
N VAL A 132 7.53 -12.32 -7.04
CA VAL A 132 8.80 -12.69 -7.68
C VAL A 132 8.90 -11.95 -9.02
N ALA A 133 9.99 -11.22 -9.23
CA ALA A 133 10.26 -10.53 -10.49
C ALA A 133 10.57 -11.54 -11.61
N SER A 134 10.24 -11.16 -12.83
CA SER A 134 10.58 -11.96 -14.02
C SER A 134 12.08 -12.20 -14.11
N GLY A 135 12.49 -13.44 -14.33
CA GLY A 135 13.89 -13.81 -14.51
C GLY A 135 14.52 -13.22 -15.78
N VAL A 136 15.84 -13.24 -15.85
CA VAL A 136 16.60 -12.69 -16.99
C VAL A 136 16.20 -13.32 -18.32
N ILE A 137 15.93 -14.63 -18.32
CA ILE A 137 15.57 -15.38 -19.55
C ILE A 137 14.22 -14.94 -20.14
N SER A 138 13.27 -14.54 -19.30
CA SER A 138 11.93 -14.13 -19.73
C SER A 138 11.85 -12.64 -20.15
N ARG A 139 12.91 -11.87 -19.97
CA ARG A 139 12.95 -10.44 -20.31
C ARG A 139 13.44 -10.24 -21.74
N LYS A 140 12.73 -9.40 -22.47
CA LYS A 140 13.20 -8.92 -23.76
C LYS A 140 14.37 -7.95 -23.57
N SER A 141 15.37 -8.00 -24.46
CA SER A 141 16.44 -7.02 -24.53
C SER A 141 15.89 -5.61 -24.83
N VAL A 142 16.55 -4.59 -24.31
CA VAL A 142 16.20 -3.18 -24.59
C VAL A 142 16.60 -2.85 -26.01
N ASP A 143 15.62 -2.66 -26.90
CA ASP A 143 15.81 -2.43 -28.35
C ASP A 143 15.02 -1.23 -28.90
N THR A 144 14.20 -0.62 -28.07
CA THR A 144 13.29 0.45 -28.48
C THR A 144 13.60 1.73 -27.69
N PRO A 145 13.91 2.86 -28.36
CA PRO A 145 14.24 4.09 -27.66
C PRO A 145 13.00 4.70 -26.97
N LEU A 146 13.22 5.30 -25.82
CA LEU A 146 12.29 6.18 -25.13
C LEU A 146 12.58 7.62 -25.53
N GLN A 147 11.64 8.28 -26.19
CA GLN A 147 11.77 9.69 -26.52
C GLN A 147 11.47 10.53 -25.29
N THR A 148 12.48 11.08 -24.66
CA THR A 148 12.32 11.95 -23.48
C THR A 148 11.87 13.36 -23.83
N GLY A 149 12.11 13.79 -25.08
CA GLY A 149 11.89 15.15 -25.55
C GLY A 149 13.01 16.12 -25.16
N ILE A 150 14.03 15.64 -24.45
CA ILE A 150 15.19 16.43 -24.06
C ILE A 150 16.32 16.15 -25.03
N LYS A 151 16.65 17.14 -25.89
CA LYS A 151 17.62 16.98 -26.96
C LYS A 151 18.95 16.38 -26.50
N ALA A 152 19.49 16.82 -25.40
CA ALA A 152 20.76 16.34 -24.88
C ALA A 152 20.71 14.85 -24.52
N ILE A 153 19.61 14.37 -23.97
CA ILE A 153 19.44 12.97 -23.63
C ILE A 153 19.22 12.14 -24.88
N ASP A 154 18.24 12.53 -25.69
CA ASP A 154 17.81 11.74 -26.85
C ASP A 154 18.90 11.62 -27.93
N SER A 155 19.80 12.62 -28.04
CA SER A 155 20.87 12.62 -29.05
C SER A 155 22.20 12.03 -28.58
N MET A 156 22.54 12.18 -27.28
CA MET A 156 23.86 11.80 -26.79
C MET A 156 23.86 10.60 -25.83
N VAL A 157 22.80 10.45 -25.04
CA VAL A 157 22.68 9.39 -24.03
C VAL A 157 21.27 8.81 -24.09
N PRO A 158 20.88 8.18 -25.22
CA PRO A 158 19.51 7.73 -25.43
C PRO A 158 19.11 6.67 -24.38
N ILE A 159 17.89 6.78 -23.89
CA ILE A 159 17.29 5.83 -22.93
C ILE A 159 16.40 4.87 -23.68
N GLY A 160 16.47 3.60 -23.35
CA GLY A 160 15.64 2.57 -23.94
C GLY A 160 14.44 2.19 -23.07
N ARG A 161 13.34 1.78 -23.69
CA ARG A 161 12.15 1.27 -23.00
C ARG A 161 12.50 -0.02 -22.26
N GLY A 162 12.33 -0.01 -20.92
CA GLY A 162 12.70 -1.10 -20.02
C GLY A 162 14.08 -0.94 -19.37
N GLN A 163 14.83 0.11 -19.71
CA GLN A 163 16.10 0.45 -19.07
C GLN A 163 15.86 0.97 -17.65
N ARG A 164 16.84 0.69 -16.76
CA ARG A 164 16.95 1.35 -15.45
C ARG A 164 17.91 2.51 -15.59
N GLU A 165 17.46 3.70 -15.24
CA GLU A 165 18.25 4.92 -15.33
C GLU A 165 18.34 5.58 -13.96
N LEU A 166 19.50 6.09 -13.60
CA LEU A 166 19.76 6.85 -12.39
C LEU A 166 19.92 8.33 -12.73
N ILE A 167 19.07 9.18 -12.16
CA ILE A 167 19.20 10.63 -12.24
C ILE A 167 19.72 11.12 -10.89
N ILE A 168 21.01 11.46 -10.82
CA ILE A 168 21.68 11.88 -9.59
C ILE A 168 22.21 13.31 -9.72
N GLY A 169 22.25 14.04 -8.63
CA GLY A 169 22.77 15.42 -8.53
C GLY A 169 22.35 16.07 -7.22
N ASP A 170 22.87 17.25 -6.95
CA ASP A 170 22.57 18.05 -5.76
C ASP A 170 21.11 18.54 -5.71
N ARG A 171 20.74 19.18 -4.60
CA ARG A 171 19.41 19.79 -4.47
C ARG A 171 19.19 20.85 -5.56
N GLN A 172 17.98 20.91 -6.10
CA GLN A 172 17.53 21.89 -7.10
C GLN A 172 18.29 21.89 -8.44
N THR A 173 18.94 20.80 -8.80
CA THR A 173 19.66 20.66 -10.09
C THR A 173 18.78 20.19 -11.26
N GLY A 174 17.45 20.14 -11.07
CA GLY A 174 16.52 19.78 -12.15
C GLY A 174 16.23 18.29 -12.30
N LYS A 175 16.64 17.41 -11.37
CA LYS A 175 16.36 15.96 -11.44
C LYS A 175 14.90 15.62 -11.66
N THR A 176 14.02 16.22 -10.87
CA THR A 176 12.58 16.01 -10.97
C THR A 176 12.01 16.59 -12.27
N ALA A 177 12.53 17.73 -12.75
CA ALA A 177 12.10 18.31 -14.01
C ALA A 177 12.35 17.35 -15.18
N ILE A 178 13.52 16.70 -15.25
CA ILE A 178 13.81 15.68 -16.28
C ILE A 178 12.74 14.57 -16.27
N ALA A 179 12.40 14.07 -15.09
CA ALA A 179 11.40 13.01 -14.96
C ALA A 179 10.00 13.49 -15.39
N ILE A 180 9.58 14.68 -14.97
CA ILE A 180 8.28 15.26 -15.30
C ILE A 180 8.16 15.58 -16.78
N ASP A 181 9.15 16.22 -17.37
CA ASP A 181 9.19 16.53 -18.81
C ASP A 181 9.13 15.24 -19.65
N THR A 182 9.85 14.20 -19.22
CA THR A 182 9.78 12.89 -19.87
C THR A 182 8.37 12.31 -19.82
N ILE A 183 7.67 12.39 -18.68
CA ILE A 183 6.28 11.92 -18.55
C ILE A 183 5.35 12.71 -19.47
N ILE A 184 5.45 14.04 -19.47
CA ILE A 184 4.62 14.92 -20.31
C ILE A 184 4.82 14.59 -21.79
N ASN A 185 6.05 14.35 -22.23
CA ASN A 185 6.39 14.02 -23.61
C ASN A 185 5.91 12.63 -24.05
N GLN A 186 5.43 11.76 -23.13
CA GLN A 186 4.79 10.50 -23.51
C GLN A 186 3.30 10.65 -23.90
N LYS A 187 2.73 11.86 -23.80
CA LYS A 187 1.33 12.09 -24.17
C LYS A 187 1.10 11.67 -25.64
N GLY A 188 0.14 10.80 -25.86
CA GLY A 188 -0.17 10.27 -27.20
C GLY A 188 0.75 9.13 -27.69
N GLN A 189 1.77 8.74 -26.93
CA GLN A 189 2.71 7.66 -27.33
C GLN A 189 2.26 6.26 -26.89
N GLY A 190 1.09 6.11 -26.27
CA GLY A 190 0.61 4.82 -25.76
C GLY A 190 1.41 4.28 -24.57
N VAL A 191 2.17 5.13 -23.90
CA VAL A 191 3.00 4.77 -22.73
C VAL A 191 2.26 5.14 -21.45
N LYS A 192 2.11 4.19 -20.54
CA LYS A 192 1.58 4.43 -19.20
C LYS A 192 2.73 4.89 -18.30
N CYS A 193 2.61 6.08 -17.73
CA CYS A 193 3.61 6.67 -16.84
C CYS A 193 3.15 6.56 -15.39
N ILE A 194 4.07 6.20 -14.50
CA ILE A 194 3.81 6.09 -13.06
C ILE A 194 4.89 6.90 -12.33
N TYR A 195 4.45 7.89 -11.56
CA TYR A 195 5.33 8.66 -10.68
C TYR A 195 5.18 8.17 -9.24
N VAL A 196 6.29 7.77 -8.61
CA VAL A 196 6.32 7.29 -7.22
C VAL A 196 7.06 8.31 -6.36
N ALA A 197 6.36 8.91 -5.40
CA ALA A 197 6.92 9.87 -4.46
C ALA A 197 7.25 9.19 -3.12
N ILE A 198 8.52 9.14 -2.74
CA ILE A 198 8.98 8.56 -1.48
C ILE A 198 9.72 9.63 -0.68
N GLY A 199 9.29 9.87 0.56
CA GLY A 199 9.93 10.82 1.48
C GLY A 199 9.85 12.30 1.03
N GLN A 200 8.97 12.64 0.10
CA GLN A 200 8.77 14.01 -0.38
C GLN A 200 7.78 14.78 0.49
N LYS A 201 7.92 16.10 0.52
CA LYS A 201 6.96 16.98 1.20
C LYS A 201 5.61 16.95 0.46
N ALA A 202 4.51 16.96 1.20
CA ALA A 202 3.16 16.96 0.64
C ALA A 202 2.93 18.12 -0.37
N SER A 203 3.48 19.31 -0.09
CA SER A 203 3.40 20.47 -0.99
C SER A 203 4.11 20.21 -2.33
N THR A 204 5.25 19.53 -2.32
CA THR A 204 5.96 19.15 -3.55
C THR A 204 5.16 18.14 -4.36
N VAL A 205 4.59 17.13 -3.71
CA VAL A 205 3.72 16.15 -4.38
C VAL A 205 2.49 16.84 -5.00
N ALA A 206 1.84 17.74 -4.26
CA ALA A 206 0.70 18.50 -4.76
C ALA A 206 1.05 19.36 -6.00
N SER A 207 2.23 19.98 -6.01
CA SER A 207 2.72 20.73 -7.17
C SER A 207 2.92 19.84 -8.39
N ILE A 208 3.52 18.66 -8.21
CA ILE A 208 3.73 17.68 -9.29
C ILE A 208 2.39 17.16 -9.83
N VAL A 209 1.46 16.83 -8.95
CA VAL A 209 0.11 16.39 -9.34
C VAL A 209 -0.59 17.47 -10.17
N ASN A 210 -0.51 18.73 -9.77
CA ASN A 210 -1.10 19.85 -10.51
C ASN A 210 -0.45 20.04 -11.89
N GLU A 211 0.84 19.82 -12.01
CA GLU A 211 1.57 19.91 -13.28
C GLU A 211 1.22 18.78 -14.23
N LEU A 212 1.16 17.55 -13.75
CA LEU A 212 0.81 16.37 -14.55
C LEU A 212 -0.68 16.27 -14.88
N SER A 213 -1.54 17.07 -14.24
CA SER A 213 -3.00 17.09 -14.49
C SER A 213 -3.42 18.05 -15.60
N LYS A 214 -2.50 18.85 -16.15
CA LYS A 214 -2.71 19.76 -17.29
C LYS A 214 -2.64 19.00 -18.62
#